data_9a0a0b3ebdb65be89e3a34cccba9cd93
#
_entry.id   9a0a0b3ebdb65be89e3a34cccba9cd93
#
_cell.length_a   1.000
_cell.length_b   1.000
_cell.length_c   1.000
_cell.angle_alpha   90.00
_cell.angle_beta   90.00
_cell.angle_gamma   90.00
#
_symmetry.space_group_name_H-M   'P 1'
#
loop_
_entity.id
_entity.type
_entity.pdbx_description
1 polymer ?
#
loop_
_entity_poly.entity_id
_entity_poly.type
_entity_poly.pdbx_seq_one_letter_code
_entity_poly.pdbx_strand_id
1 'polypeptide(L)'
;VTQDLSVSPVYDARFWNPPQKYQFKNKRPAKPKSARIYEAHVGISSPERKVATYKEFTQNILPRIKHLGYNTIQLMAIMEHAYYASFGYQINSFFAASSRYGFPDDLKELIDTAHGMGITVLLDVVHSHASKNVLDGLNTFDGSDHQYFHEGAKGRHELWDSRLFNYGHHEVLRFLLSNLRFWMEEYQFDGFRFDGVTSMIYTHHGIGTGFSGGYHEYFGPGVDEEGVVYLMVANELLHQLYPSCITIAEDVSGMPGLCVSLSLGGIGFDYRLAMAVPDLYIKWLKEKQDIDWDMGNLTFTLTNRRHGEKTIAYAESHDQAYVPLHDDIDAY
;
A
#
# COMPACT_ATOMS: atom_id res chain seq x y z
N VAL A 1 -17.52 -9.53 0.12
CA VAL A 1 -17.59 -10.55 -0.95
C VAL A 1 -17.37 -11.91 -0.33
N THR A 2 -18.20 -12.87 -0.63
CA THR A 2 -18.06 -14.25 -0.17
C THR A 2 -18.01 -15.18 -1.36
N GLN A 3 -17.15 -16.18 -1.31
CA GLN A 3 -17.13 -17.26 -2.29
C GLN A 3 -17.49 -18.56 -1.58
N ASP A 4 -18.53 -19.21 -2.05
CA ASP A 4 -18.81 -20.61 -1.73
C ASP A 4 -18.48 -21.45 -2.96
N LEU A 5 -17.29 -22.04 -2.95
CA LEU A 5 -16.80 -22.87 -4.07
C LEU A 5 -17.63 -24.14 -4.29
N SER A 6 -18.42 -24.58 -3.30
CA SER A 6 -19.33 -25.71 -3.44
C SER A 6 -20.58 -25.35 -4.25
N VAL A 7 -20.91 -24.07 -4.35
CA VAL A 7 -22.12 -23.56 -5.01
C VAL A 7 -21.79 -22.89 -6.34
N SER A 8 -20.74 -22.06 -6.38
CA SER A 8 -20.37 -21.28 -7.58
C SER A 8 -18.89 -20.94 -7.60
N PRO A 9 -18.23 -20.97 -8.77
CA PRO A 9 -16.89 -20.43 -8.94
C PRO A 9 -16.87 -18.90 -8.95
N VAL A 10 -18.01 -18.23 -8.92
CA VAL A 10 -18.17 -16.78 -8.95
C VAL A 10 -18.31 -16.25 -7.55
N TYR A 11 -17.68 -15.12 -7.27
CA TYR A 11 -17.81 -14.41 -5.99
C TYR A 11 -19.14 -13.67 -5.93
N ASP A 12 -19.87 -13.84 -4.81
CA ASP A 12 -21.07 -13.07 -4.54
C ASP A 12 -20.75 -11.85 -3.68
N ALA A 13 -21.30 -10.70 -4.04
CA ALA A 13 -21.21 -9.52 -3.20
C ALA A 13 -22.12 -9.69 -1.97
N ARG A 14 -21.56 -9.52 -0.78
CA ARG A 14 -22.33 -9.50 0.46
C ARG A 14 -22.59 -8.08 0.90
N PHE A 15 -23.85 -7.68 0.91
CA PHE A 15 -24.26 -6.37 1.41
C PHE A 15 -24.13 -6.33 2.94
N TRP A 16 -23.24 -5.45 3.43
CA TRP A 16 -23.00 -5.26 4.85
C TRP A 16 -23.75 -4.02 5.35
N ASN A 17 -24.87 -4.24 6.05
CA ASN A 17 -25.65 -3.17 6.66
C ASN A 17 -26.21 -3.67 7.99
N PRO A 18 -25.40 -3.76 9.05
CA PRO A 18 -25.84 -4.24 10.35
C PRO A 18 -26.87 -3.27 10.95
N PRO A 19 -27.84 -3.76 11.76
CA PRO A 19 -28.83 -2.92 12.43
C PRO A 19 -28.22 -1.84 13.31
N GLN A 20 -27.06 -2.12 13.88
CA GLN A 20 -26.27 -1.17 14.67
C GLN A 20 -24.91 -1.00 13.99
N LYS A 21 -24.64 0.23 13.57
CA LYS A 21 -23.33 0.58 13.02
C LYS A 21 -22.26 0.53 14.11
N TYR A 22 -21.06 0.07 13.76
CA TYR A 22 -19.92 0.09 14.67
C TYR A 22 -19.67 1.51 15.19
N GLN A 23 -19.45 1.63 16.50
CA GLN A 23 -19.14 2.89 17.16
C GLN A 23 -17.71 2.83 17.70
N PHE A 24 -16.84 3.67 17.17
CA PHE A 24 -15.48 3.80 17.68
C PHE A 24 -15.47 4.34 19.10
N LYS A 25 -14.73 3.71 19.98
CA LYS A 25 -14.63 4.03 21.41
C LYS A 25 -13.42 4.88 21.72
N ASN A 26 -12.38 4.77 20.90
CA ASN A 26 -11.10 5.44 21.09
C ASN A 26 -10.92 6.53 20.03
N LYS A 27 -10.27 7.62 20.44
CA LYS A 27 -9.88 8.67 19.51
C LYS A 27 -8.61 8.25 18.76
N ARG A 28 -8.47 8.73 17.53
CA ARG A 28 -7.21 8.61 16.78
C ARG A 28 -6.04 9.15 17.61
N PRO A 29 -4.90 8.46 17.67
CA PRO A 29 -3.71 8.96 18.36
C PRO A 29 -3.17 10.21 17.65
N ALA A 30 -2.38 11.01 18.36
CA ALA A 30 -1.66 12.10 17.73
C ALA A 30 -0.62 11.56 16.74
N LYS A 31 -0.40 12.28 15.63
CA LYS A 31 0.65 11.94 14.64
C LYS A 31 1.99 11.76 15.37
N PRO A 32 2.64 10.60 15.23
CA PRO A 32 3.90 10.36 15.94
C PRO A 32 5.01 11.26 15.39
N LYS A 33 5.80 11.85 16.27
CA LYS A 33 6.98 12.67 15.89
C LYS A 33 8.05 11.84 15.19
N SER A 34 8.15 10.57 15.54
CA SER A 34 9.03 9.57 14.92
C SER A 34 8.22 8.29 14.73
N ALA A 35 7.85 8.01 13.49
CA ALA A 35 7.10 6.81 13.16
C ALA A 35 8.02 5.58 13.24
N ARG A 36 7.66 4.62 14.08
CA ARG A 36 8.21 3.27 14.11
C ARG A 36 7.14 2.34 13.61
N ILE A 37 7.26 1.97 12.33
CA ILE A 37 6.21 1.29 11.58
C ILE A 37 6.46 -0.22 11.61
N TYR A 38 5.43 -0.98 11.95
CA TYR A 38 5.39 -2.43 11.79
C TYR A 38 4.50 -2.75 10.59
N GLU A 39 5.08 -3.29 9.52
CA GLU A 39 4.32 -3.82 8.38
C GLU A 39 3.71 -5.16 8.74
N ALA A 40 2.45 -5.38 8.42
CA ALA A 40 1.74 -6.59 8.78
C ALA A 40 0.72 -7.05 7.73
N HIS A 41 0.76 -8.35 7.41
CA HIS A 41 -0.30 -9.02 6.68
C HIS A 41 -1.19 -9.79 7.66
N VAL A 42 -2.49 -9.46 7.70
CA VAL A 42 -3.42 -10.05 8.67
C VAL A 42 -3.49 -11.56 8.53
N GLY A 43 -3.65 -12.07 7.30
CA GLY A 43 -3.90 -13.49 7.04
C GLY A 43 -2.75 -14.43 7.41
N ILE A 44 -1.48 -13.98 7.31
CA ILE A 44 -0.31 -14.81 7.64
C ILE A 44 0.21 -14.58 9.06
N SER A 45 -0.51 -13.85 9.89
CA SER A 45 -0.08 -13.46 11.24
C SER A 45 -0.21 -14.57 12.30
N SER A 46 -0.69 -15.75 11.93
CA SER A 46 -0.82 -16.91 12.84
C SER A 46 0.36 -17.86 12.69
N PRO A 47 0.85 -18.47 13.79
CA PRO A 47 1.79 -19.58 13.72
C PRO A 47 1.13 -20.89 13.24
N GLU A 48 -0.18 -20.94 13.21
CA GLU A 48 -0.95 -22.07 12.70
C GLU A 48 -1.07 -22.02 11.17
N ARG A 49 -1.17 -23.17 10.51
CA ARG A 49 -1.38 -23.26 9.05
C ARG A 49 -2.83 -22.95 8.69
N LYS A 50 -3.20 -21.68 8.81
CA LYS A 50 -4.54 -21.16 8.48
C LYS A 50 -4.44 -19.67 8.13
N VAL A 51 -5.47 -19.15 7.48
CA VAL A 51 -5.65 -17.71 7.32
C VAL A 51 -6.12 -17.13 8.66
N ALA A 52 -5.33 -16.22 9.25
CA ALA A 52 -5.69 -15.52 10.47
C ALA A 52 -6.77 -14.45 10.23
N THR A 53 -7.51 -14.12 11.28
CA THR A 53 -8.62 -13.17 11.24
C THR A 53 -8.24 -11.81 11.84
N TYR A 54 -9.03 -10.76 11.54
CA TYR A 54 -8.91 -9.45 12.20
C TYR A 54 -8.97 -9.58 13.72
N LYS A 55 -9.84 -10.45 14.25
CA LYS A 55 -9.97 -10.68 15.70
C LYS A 55 -8.71 -11.31 16.29
N GLU A 56 -8.19 -12.33 15.66
CA GLU A 56 -6.94 -12.97 16.11
C GLU A 56 -5.77 -12.01 16.06
N PHE A 57 -5.67 -11.19 15.01
CA PHE A 57 -4.66 -10.15 14.92
C PHE A 57 -4.80 -9.14 16.08
N THR A 58 -6.01 -8.68 16.34
CA THR A 58 -6.31 -7.75 17.43
C THR A 58 -5.89 -8.31 18.78
N GLN A 59 -6.22 -9.58 19.05
CA GLN A 59 -5.98 -10.20 20.35
C GLN A 59 -4.52 -10.63 20.56
N ASN A 60 -3.86 -11.14 19.52
CA ASN A 60 -2.59 -11.82 19.65
C ASN A 60 -1.40 -10.99 19.13
N ILE A 61 -1.60 -10.16 18.11
CA ILE A 61 -0.52 -9.46 17.42
C ILE A 61 -0.39 -8.00 17.87
N LEU A 62 -1.49 -7.26 17.99
CA LEU A 62 -1.44 -5.87 18.45
C LEU A 62 -0.69 -5.68 19.78
N PRO A 63 -0.95 -6.50 20.83
CA PRO A 63 -0.22 -6.38 22.10
C PRO A 63 1.29 -6.59 21.94
N ARG A 64 1.70 -7.52 21.07
CA ARG A 64 3.12 -7.78 20.78
C ARG A 64 3.78 -6.60 20.08
N ILE A 65 3.12 -6.04 19.05
CA ILE A 65 3.59 -4.85 18.34
C ILE A 65 3.78 -3.68 19.30
N LYS A 66 2.81 -3.46 20.20
CA LYS A 66 2.91 -2.44 21.24
C LYS A 66 4.07 -2.70 22.20
N HIS A 67 4.22 -3.95 22.67
CA HIS A 67 5.31 -4.35 23.58
C HIS A 67 6.69 -4.12 22.96
N LEU A 68 6.84 -4.37 21.67
CA LEU A 68 8.09 -4.14 20.92
C LEU A 68 8.39 -2.64 20.68
N GLY A 69 7.50 -1.74 21.10
CA GLY A 69 7.73 -0.31 21.04
C GLY A 69 7.38 0.35 19.71
N TYR A 70 6.71 -0.35 18.79
CA TYR A 70 6.15 0.27 17.60
C TYR A 70 4.98 1.20 17.97
N ASN A 71 4.84 2.28 17.23
CA ASN A 71 3.77 3.27 17.42
C ASN A 71 2.89 3.45 16.17
N THR A 72 3.19 2.71 15.12
CA THR A 72 2.46 2.72 13.85
C THR A 72 2.41 1.30 13.30
N ILE A 73 1.27 0.90 12.76
CA ILE A 73 1.10 -0.33 11.98
C ILE A 73 0.75 0.07 10.56
N GLN A 74 1.38 -0.57 9.59
CA GLN A 74 0.99 -0.54 8.19
C GLN A 74 0.37 -1.88 7.84
N LEU A 75 -0.94 -1.89 7.64
CA LEU A 75 -1.63 -3.08 7.14
C LEU A 75 -1.40 -3.18 5.63
N MET A 76 -0.82 -4.29 5.19
CA MET A 76 -0.73 -4.64 3.78
C MET A 76 -2.14 -4.68 3.18
N ALA A 77 -2.23 -4.55 1.86
CA ALA A 77 -3.49 -4.39 1.14
C ALA A 77 -4.59 -5.37 1.62
N ILE A 78 -5.57 -4.84 2.34
CA ILE A 78 -6.71 -5.59 2.89
C ILE A 78 -8.00 -5.38 2.11
N MET A 79 -7.95 -4.65 1.00
CA MET A 79 -9.10 -4.55 0.10
C MET A 79 -9.41 -5.92 -0.48
N GLU A 80 -10.67 -6.17 -0.83
CA GLU A 80 -11.10 -7.49 -1.28
C GLU A 80 -10.38 -7.92 -2.57
N HIS A 81 -9.82 -9.12 -2.54
CA HIS A 81 -9.05 -9.72 -3.62
C HIS A 81 -9.35 -11.21 -3.72
N ALA A 82 -9.47 -11.73 -4.96
CA ALA A 82 -9.76 -13.15 -5.19
C ALA A 82 -8.49 -14.01 -5.03
N TYR A 83 -7.37 -13.54 -5.57
CA TYR A 83 -6.10 -14.26 -5.55
C TYR A 83 -5.35 -14.03 -4.23
N TYR A 84 -5.44 -14.99 -3.31
CA TYR A 84 -4.84 -14.87 -1.98
C TYR A 84 -3.32 -14.69 -2.01
N ALA A 85 -2.62 -15.41 -2.90
CA ALA A 85 -1.17 -15.31 -3.03
C ALA A 85 -0.67 -13.95 -3.55
N SER A 86 -1.58 -13.06 -3.97
CA SER A 86 -1.24 -11.67 -4.27
C SER A 86 -1.03 -10.83 -3.01
N PHE A 87 -1.25 -11.36 -1.81
CA PHE A 87 -1.22 -10.63 -0.54
C PHE A 87 -2.11 -9.38 -0.50
N GLY A 88 -3.11 -9.29 -1.38
CA GLY A 88 -4.01 -8.17 -1.51
C GLY A 88 -3.64 -7.17 -2.61
N TYR A 89 -2.56 -7.37 -3.34
CA TYR A 89 -2.12 -6.44 -4.40
C TYR A 89 -2.83 -6.66 -5.74
N GLN A 90 -3.70 -7.67 -5.88
CA GLN A 90 -4.59 -7.87 -7.04
C GLN A 90 -6.05 -7.61 -6.63
N ILE A 91 -6.38 -6.32 -6.43
CA ILE A 91 -7.67 -5.90 -5.89
C ILE A 91 -8.80 -6.12 -6.88
N ASN A 92 -9.90 -6.71 -6.40
CA ASN A 92 -11.16 -6.89 -7.12
C ASN A 92 -12.21 -5.84 -6.69
N SER A 93 -12.30 -5.54 -5.39
CA SER A 93 -13.30 -4.62 -4.84
C SER A 93 -12.66 -3.60 -3.91
N PHE A 94 -12.54 -2.37 -4.36
CA PHE A 94 -11.84 -1.28 -3.67
C PHE A 94 -12.54 -0.79 -2.41
N PHE A 95 -13.87 -0.89 -2.35
CA PHE A 95 -14.70 -0.42 -1.21
C PHE A 95 -15.14 -1.56 -0.29
N ALA A 96 -14.42 -2.67 -0.28
CA ALA A 96 -14.72 -3.82 0.58
C ALA A 96 -13.46 -4.29 1.31
N ALA A 97 -13.56 -4.47 2.63
CA ALA A 97 -12.55 -5.17 3.41
C ALA A 97 -12.56 -6.66 3.04
N SER A 98 -11.38 -7.27 2.95
CA SER A 98 -11.26 -8.69 2.61
C SER A 98 -12.06 -9.56 3.57
N SER A 99 -12.99 -10.30 3.03
CA SER A 99 -13.88 -11.21 3.77
C SER A 99 -13.15 -12.45 4.31
N ARG A 100 -11.94 -12.72 3.82
CA ARG A 100 -11.09 -13.83 4.31
C ARG A 100 -10.68 -13.66 5.76
N TYR A 101 -10.55 -12.42 6.22
CA TYR A 101 -10.06 -12.09 7.55
C TYR A 101 -11.17 -11.81 8.55
N GLY A 102 -12.44 -11.77 8.12
CA GLY A 102 -13.59 -11.52 8.97
C GLY A 102 -14.56 -10.49 8.41
N PHE A 103 -15.36 -9.90 9.29
CA PHE A 103 -16.35 -8.90 8.92
C PHE A 103 -15.79 -7.47 8.93
N PRO A 104 -16.43 -6.53 8.24
CA PRO A 104 -16.05 -5.12 8.27
C PRO A 104 -15.91 -4.54 9.67
N ASP A 105 -16.82 -4.92 10.60
CA ASP A 105 -16.76 -4.43 11.98
C ASP A 105 -15.59 -5.03 12.77
N ASP A 106 -15.10 -6.22 12.42
CA ASP A 106 -13.90 -6.81 13.03
C ASP A 106 -12.64 -6.00 12.66
N LEU A 107 -12.57 -5.47 11.43
CA LEU A 107 -11.50 -4.56 11.03
C LEU A 107 -11.62 -3.21 11.77
N LYS A 108 -12.83 -2.68 11.93
CA LYS A 108 -13.06 -1.46 12.72
C LYS A 108 -12.62 -1.66 14.18
N GLU A 109 -12.92 -2.82 14.78
CA GLU A 109 -12.48 -3.17 16.13
C GLU A 109 -10.96 -3.25 16.25
N LEU A 110 -10.27 -3.80 15.22
CA LEU A 110 -8.82 -3.83 15.17
C LEU A 110 -8.25 -2.40 15.22
N ILE A 111 -8.76 -1.50 14.37
CA ILE A 111 -8.29 -0.11 14.29
C ILE A 111 -8.60 0.63 15.60
N ASP A 112 -9.81 0.49 16.11
CA ASP A 112 -10.24 1.11 17.37
C ASP A 112 -9.39 0.66 18.55
N THR A 113 -9.08 -0.65 18.62
CA THR A 113 -8.19 -1.20 19.65
C THR A 113 -6.77 -0.67 19.51
N ALA A 114 -6.23 -0.58 18.29
CA ALA A 114 -4.94 0.02 18.03
C ALA A 114 -4.87 1.48 18.50
N HIS A 115 -5.92 2.27 18.20
CA HIS A 115 -6.05 3.65 18.68
C HIS A 115 -6.05 3.72 20.21
N GLY A 116 -6.78 2.82 20.88
CA GLY A 116 -6.78 2.71 22.36
C GLY A 116 -5.41 2.40 22.93
N MET A 117 -4.55 1.73 22.19
CA MET A 117 -3.15 1.49 22.55
C MET A 117 -2.21 2.64 22.17
N GLY A 118 -2.72 3.70 21.53
CA GLY A 118 -1.89 4.81 21.01
C GLY A 118 -1.06 4.43 19.79
N ILE A 119 -1.56 3.50 18.97
CA ILE A 119 -0.93 3.05 17.73
C ILE A 119 -1.68 3.65 16.53
N THR A 120 -0.97 4.35 15.68
CA THR A 120 -1.43 4.87 14.38
C THR A 120 -1.59 3.71 13.41
N VAL A 121 -2.65 3.71 12.59
CA VAL A 121 -2.92 2.62 11.62
C VAL A 121 -2.94 3.16 10.20
N LEU A 122 -2.01 2.68 9.39
CA LEU A 122 -1.91 3.00 7.96
C LEU A 122 -2.44 1.85 7.13
N LEU A 123 -3.04 2.19 5.99
CA LEU A 123 -3.45 1.22 4.98
C LEU A 123 -2.51 1.30 3.77
N ASP A 124 -2.09 0.14 3.29
CA ASP A 124 -1.44 0.01 2.00
C ASP A 124 -2.50 0.06 0.90
N VAL A 125 -2.48 1.10 0.07
CA VAL A 125 -3.45 1.30 -1.02
C VAL A 125 -2.79 1.06 -2.36
N VAL A 126 -3.45 0.23 -3.17
CA VAL A 126 -3.01 -0.10 -4.52
C VAL A 126 -3.88 0.68 -5.51
N HIS A 127 -3.46 1.90 -5.82
CA HIS A 127 -4.11 2.75 -6.83
C HIS A 127 -3.29 2.83 -8.13
N SER A 128 -2.17 2.13 -8.18
CA SER A 128 -1.35 1.96 -9.38
C SER A 128 -1.99 1.02 -10.40
N HIS A 129 -2.74 0.02 -9.94
CA HIS A 129 -3.35 -0.99 -10.80
C HIS A 129 -4.54 -1.69 -10.13
N ALA A 130 -5.21 -2.55 -10.89
CA ALA A 130 -6.25 -3.44 -10.39
C ALA A 130 -6.12 -4.84 -11.01
N SER A 131 -6.78 -5.82 -10.41
CA SER A 131 -6.90 -7.17 -10.97
C SER A 131 -7.48 -7.12 -12.39
N LYS A 132 -7.01 -8.01 -13.26
CA LYS A 132 -7.57 -8.20 -14.61
C LYS A 132 -8.87 -9.01 -14.63
N ASN A 133 -9.37 -9.45 -13.50
CA ASN A 133 -10.55 -10.31 -13.40
C ASN A 133 -11.79 -9.62 -13.99
N VAL A 134 -12.54 -10.36 -14.79
CA VAL A 134 -13.74 -9.86 -15.47
C VAL A 134 -15.05 -10.24 -14.76
N LEU A 135 -15.04 -11.30 -13.94
CA LEU A 135 -16.25 -11.79 -13.28
C LEU A 135 -16.49 -11.15 -11.90
N ASP A 136 -15.44 -10.67 -11.26
CA ASP A 136 -15.45 -10.24 -9.86
C ASP A 136 -14.62 -8.96 -9.61
N GLY A 137 -14.18 -8.29 -10.68
CA GLY A 137 -13.38 -7.06 -10.63
C GLY A 137 -13.96 -5.92 -11.46
N LEU A 138 -13.13 -4.89 -11.67
CA LEU A 138 -13.50 -3.72 -12.47
C LEU A 138 -13.29 -3.92 -13.98
N ASN A 139 -12.49 -4.92 -14.35
CA ASN A 139 -12.16 -5.16 -15.76
C ASN A 139 -13.40 -5.60 -16.54
N THR A 140 -13.69 -4.92 -17.64
CA THR A 140 -14.89 -5.10 -18.46
C THR A 140 -16.22 -4.95 -17.69
N PHE A 141 -16.25 -4.12 -16.67
CA PHE A 141 -17.41 -3.94 -15.80
C PHE A 141 -18.65 -3.44 -16.57
N ASP A 142 -18.48 -2.57 -17.55
CA ASP A 142 -19.54 -2.08 -18.45
C ASP A 142 -19.57 -2.80 -19.82
N GLY A 143 -18.74 -3.84 -19.99
CA GLY A 143 -18.55 -4.55 -21.26
C GLY A 143 -17.41 -4.02 -22.11
N SER A 144 -16.85 -2.84 -21.80
CA SER A 144 -15.62 -2.32 -22.41
C SER A 144 -14.40 -2.57 -21.52
N ASP A 145 -13.20 -2.49 -22.08
CA ASP A 145 -11.96 -2.66 -21.31
C ASP A 145 -11.38 -1.33 -20.78
N HIS A 146 -12.06 -0.21 -21.01
CA HIS A 146 -11.54 1.13 -20.79
C HIS A 146 -12.43 2.05 -19.92
N GLN A 147 -13.43 1.50 -19.22
CA GLN A 147 -14.23 2.31 -18.28
C GLN A 147 -13.39 2.91 -17.15
N TYR A 148 -12.51 2.12 -16.57
CA TYR A 148 -11.60 2.54 -15.49
C TYR A 148 -10.14 2.65 -15.94
N PHE A 149 -9.79 1.91 -16.98
CA PHE A 149 -8.42 1.68 -17.41
C PHE A 149 -8.13 2.36 -18.75
N HIS A 150 -6.86 2.41 -19.13
CA HIS A 150 -6.54 2.74 -20.52
C HIS A 150 -6.98 1.63 -21.46
N GLU A 151 -7.36 1.99 -22.68
CA GLU A 151 -7.76 1.06 -23.73
C GLU A 151 -6.58 0.21 -24.22
N GLY A 152 -6.84 -1.06 -24.48
CA GLY A 152 -5.91 -1.98 -25.13
C GLY A 152 -4.61 -2.21 -24.34
N ALA A 153 -3.48 -2.18 -25.04
CA ALA A 153 -2.17 -2.49 -24.47
C ALA A 153 -1.73 -1.49 -23.42
N LYS A 154 -2.02 -0.19 -23.59
CA LYS A 154 -1.69 0.86 -22.61
C LYS A 154 -2.32 0.60 -21.24
N GLY A 155 -3.47 -0.08 -21.21
CA GLY A 155 -4.17 -0.44 -19.97
C GLY A 155 -3.69 -1.72 -19.30
N ARG A 156 -2.52 -2.26 -19.67
CA ARG A 156 -1.98 -3.50 -19.11
C ARG A 156 -0.59 -3.30 -18.54
N HIS A 157 -0.40 -3.78 -17.33
CA HIS A 157 0.93 -3.86 -16.71
C HIS A 157 1.50 -5.26 -16.96
N GLU A 158 2.51 -5.37 -17.84
CA GLU A 158 3.02 -6.67 -18.31
C GLU A 158 3.61 -7.53 -17.19
N LEU A 159 4.40 -6.91 -16.27
CA LEU A 159 5.06 -7.66 -15.19
C LEU A 159 4.09 -8.11 -14.10
N TRP A 160 3.07 -7.30 -13.79
CA TRP A 160 2.13 -7.57 -12.70
C TRP A 160 0.84 -8.27 -13.19
N ASP A 161 0.73 -8.49 -14.49
CA ASP A 161 -0.45 -9.11 -15.12
C ASP A 161 -1.78 -8.46 -14.65
N SER A 162 -1.80 -7.12 -14.62
CA SER A 162 -2.85 -6.31 -14.04
C SER A 162 -3.32 -5.21 -15.00
N ARG A 163 -4.37 -4.45 -14.59
CA ARG A 163 -4.93 -3.34 -15.37
C ARG A 163 -4.47 -2.00 -14.79
N LEU A 164 -4.11 -1.05 -15.68
CA LEU A 164 -3.63 0.29 -15.34
C LEU A 164 -4.75 1.32 -15.44
N PHE A 165 -4.97 2.07 -14.37
CA PHE A 165 -5.98 3.11 -14.33
C PHE A 165 -5.70 4.25 -15.30
N ASN A 166 -6.76 4.80 -15.88
CA ASN A 166 -6.70 6.01 -16.71
C ASN A 166 -6.98 7.24 -15.82
N TYR A 167 -5.93 7.84 -15.27
CA TYR A 167 -6.04 9.00 -14.38
C TYR A 167 -6.54 10.27 -15.10
N GLY A 168 -6.58 10.29 -16.43
CA GLY A 168 -7.17 11.37 -17.23
C GLY A 168 -8.70 11.39 -17.21
N HIS A 169 -9.33 10.30 -16.78
CA HIS A 169 -10.79 10.25 -16.67
C HIS A 169 -11.26 10.80 -15.32
N HIS A 170 -12.08 11.85 -15.32
CA HIS A 170 -12.61 12.46 -14.11
C HIS A 170 -13.36 11.47 -13.19
N GLU A 171 -14.10 10.51 -13.76
CA GLU A 171 -14.81 9.52 -12.95
C GLU A 171 -13.86 8.49 -12.33
N VAL A 172 -12.71 8.20 -12.95
CA VAL A 172 -11.66 7.37 -12.35
C VAL A 172 -11.01 8.12 -11.19
N LEU A 173 -10.68 9.40 -11.37
CA LEU A 173 -10.19 10.23 -10.27
C LEU A 173 -11.18 10.26 -9.11
N ARG A 174 -12.47 10.49 -9.42
CA ARG A 174 -13.54 10.50 -8.40
C ARG A 174 -13.65 9.16 -7.68
N PHE A 175 -13.55 8.04 -8.39
CA PHE A 175 -13.57 6.70 -7.82
C PHE A 175 -12.41 6.49 -6.84
N LEU A 176 -11.18 6.77 -7.25
CA LEU A 176 -9.97 6.57 -6.43
C LEU A 176 -9.93 7.53 -5.23
N LEU A 177 -10.28 8.81 -5.41
CA LEU A 177 -10.35 9.78 -4.31
C LEU A 177 -11.46 9.44 -3.32
N SER A 178 -12.62 8.97 -3.80
CA SER A 178 -13.71 8.49 -2.92
C SER A 178 -13.27 7.25 -2.14
N ASN A 179 -12.44 6.41 -2.72
CA ASN A 179 -11.88 5.25 -2.04
C ASN A 179 -10.98 5.64 -0.86
N LEU A 180 -10.07 6.59 -1.03
CA LEU A 180 -9.26 7.12 0.06
C LEU A 180 -10.12 7.71 1.18
N ARG A 181 -11.11 8.53 0.81
CA ARG A 181 -12.06 9.12 1.77
C ARG A 181 -12.82 8.03 2.53
N PHE A 182 -13.31 7.00 1.82
CA PHE A 182 -14.02 5.88 2.43
C PHE A 182 -13.21 5.18 3.52
N TRP A 183 -11.96 4.82 3.22
CA TRP A 183 -11.09 4.16 4.18
C TRP A 183 -10.74 5.08 5.37
N MET A 184 -10.57 6.37 5.11
CA MET A 184 -10.28 7.34 6.16
C MET A 184 -11.49 7.62 7.06
N GLU A 185 -12.68 7.79 6.50
CA GLU A 185 -13.87 8.16 7.27
C GLU A 185 -14.59 6.95 7.87
N GLU A 186 -14.80 5.89 7.08
CA GLU A 186 -15.58 4.72 7.51
C GLU A 186 -14.79 3.79 8.43
N TYR A 187 -13.50 3.62 8.19
CA TYR A 187 -12.63 2.74 8.99
C TYR A 187 -11.67 3.49 9.91
N GLN A 188 -11.58 4.80 9.79
CA GLN A 188 -10.70 5.64 10.57
C GLN A 188 -9.19 5.31 10.44
N PHE A 189 -8.73 4.89 9.28
CA PHE A 189 -7.31 4.84 9.01
C PHE A 189 -6.67 6.22 9.18
N ASP A 190 -5.44 6.27 9.70
CA ASP A 190 -4.71 7.50 9.99
C ASP A 190 -3.81 7.95 8.83
N GLY A 191 -3.76 7.18 7.78
CA GLY A 191 -2.97 7.47 6.60
C GLY A 191 -2.78 6.27 5.68
N PHE A 192 -1.93 6.46 4.66
CA PHE A 192 -1.79 5.50 3.57
C PHE A 192 -0.34 5.38 3.11
N ARG A 193 0.08 4.13 2.80
CA ARG A 193 1.22 3.88 1.93
C ARG A 193 0.66 3.62 0.53
N PHE A 194 1.15 4.36 -0.45
CA PHE A 194 0.77 4.20 -1.85
C PHE A 194 1.74 3.25 -2.52
N ASP A 195 1.20 2.14 -2.99
CA ASP A 195 1.91 1.09 -3.71
C ASP A 195 2.19 1.49 -5.15
N GLY A 196 3.38 1.14 -5.66
CA GLY A 196 3.71 1.26 -7.07
C GLY A 196 3.71 2.69 -7.62
N VAL A 197 4.09 3.69 -6.83
CA VAL A 197 4.08 5.10 -7.26
C VAL A 197 4.93 5.33 -8.50
N THR A 198 6.07 4.64 -8.65
CA THR A 198 6.86 4.70 -9.89
C THR A 198 6.04 4.29 -11.11
N SER A 199 5.20 3.26 -11.00
CA SER A 199 4.32 2.84 -12.10
C SER A 199 3.24 3.88 -12.43
N MET A 200 2.86 4.72 -11.47
CA MET A 200 1.84 5.75 -11.65
C MET A 200 2.38 7.01 -12.33
N ILE A 201 3.60 7.40 -12.01
CA ILE A 201 4.16 8.69 -12.45
C ILE A 201 5.01 8.60 -13.73
N TYR A 202 5.18 7.41 -14.29
CA TYR A 202 5.90 7.22 -15.56
C TYR A 202 5.12 6.37 -16.54
N THR A 203 5.14 6.79 -17.81
CA THR A 203 4.48 6.08 -18.92
C THR A 203 5.09 4.72 -19.25
N HIS A 204 6.35 4.51 -18.87
CA HIS A 204 7.04 3.21 -18.96
C HIS A 204 6.87 2.34 -17.70
N HIS A 205 6.14 2.82 -16.69
CA HIS A 205 5.80 2.10 -15.45
C HIS A 205 7.00 1.54 -14.67
N GLY A 206 8.21 2.07 -14.89
CA GLY A 206 9.45 1.53 -14.31
C GLY A 206 9.96 0.25 -14.98
N ILE A 207 9.28 -0.27 -16.01
CA ILE A 207 9.64 -1.53 -16.67
C ILE A 207 10.87 -1.33 -17.56
N GLY A 208 11.92 -2.09 -17.29
CA GLY A 208 13.15 -2.08 -18.08
C GLY A 208 13.91 -0.75 -18.09
N THR A 209 13.57 0.18 -17.19
CA THR A 209 14.16 1.51 -17.10
C THR A 209 14.94 1.66 -15.81
N GLY A 210 16.23 1.98 -15.93
CA GLY A 210 17.06 2.40 -14.80
C GLY A 210 17.02 3.92 -14.63
N PHE A 211 17.08 4.39 -13.38
CA PHE A 211 17.15 5.80 -13.05
C PHE A 211 18.59 6.18 -12.66
N SER A 212 19.17 7.13 -13.37
CA SER A 212 20.54 7.61 -13.12
C SER A 212 20.57 8.86 -12.20
N GLY A 213 19.41 9.46 -11.94
CA GLY A 213 19.27 10.67 -11.15
C GLY A 213 19.32 11.96 -11.97
N GLY A 214 19.28 11.85 -13.31
CA GLY A 214 19.26 13.00 -14.20
C GLY A 214 17.90 13.70 -14.25
N TYR A 215 17.89 15.04 -14.26
CA TYR A 215 16.64 15.82 -14.29
C TYR A 215 15.73 15.50 -15.48
N HIS A 216 16.29 15.11 -16.62
CA HIS A 216 15.56 14.72 -17.82
C HIS A 216 14.69 13.45 -17.61
N GLU A 217 15.06 12.61 -16.66
CA GLU A 217 14.29 11.41 -16.29
C GLU A 217 13.03 11.77 -15.51
N TYR A 218 13.09 12.82 -14.71
CA TYR A 218 12.02 13.23 -13.80
C TYR A 218 11.06 14.26 -14.39
N PHE A 219 11.50 15.04 -15.39
CA PHE A 219 10.75 16.14 -15.98
C PHE A 219 10.69 16.07 -17.51
N GLY A 220 10.92 14.89 -18.05
CA GLY A 220 10.88 14.60 -19.48
C GLY A 220 9.53 13.99 -19.93
N PRO A 221 9.43 13.66 -21.23
CA PRO A 221 8.20 13.11 -21.83
C PRO A 221 7.81 11.71 -21.32
N GLY A 222 8.67 11.06 -20.54
CA GLY A 222 8.37 9.79 -19.89
C GLY A 222 7.51 9.91 -18.63
N VAL A 223 7.26 11.13 -18.13
CA VAL A 223 6.41 11.37 -16.97
C VAL A 223 4.94 11.30 -17.36
N ASP A 224 4.14 10.58 -16.57
CA ASP A 224 2.68 10.57 -16.66
C ASP A 224 2.12 11.70 -15.82
N GLU A 225 1.83 12.84 -16.48
CA GLU A 225 1.32 14.04 -15.81
C GLU A 225 -0.04 13.80 -15.13
N GLU A 226 -0.89 12.95 -15.69
CA GLU A 226 -2.20 12.62 -15.14
C GLU A 226 -2.06 11.83 -13.83
N GLY A 227 -1.12 10.88 -13.78
CA GLY A 227 -0.78 10.14 -12.56
C GLY A 227 -0.17 11.05 -11.48
N VAL A 228 0.71 11.97 -11.87
CA VAL A 228 1.26 12.98 -10.94
C VAL A 228 0.16 13.87 -10.37
N VAL A 229 -0.74 14.39 -11.21
CA VAL A 229 -1.86 15.25 -10.77
C VAL A 229 -2.81 14.48 -9.86
N TYR A 230 -3.11 13.20 -10.16
CA TYR A 230 -3.90 12.36 -9.26
C TYR A 230 -3.28 12.30 -7.86
N LEU A 231 -1.98 12.02 -7.76
CA LEU A 231 -1.28 11.92 -6.47
C LEU A 231 -1.24 13.25 -5.71
N MET A 232 -1.08 14.37 -6.42
CA MET A 232 -1.17 15.71 -5.83
C MET A 232 -2.56 15.94 -5.22
N VAL A 233 -3.62 15.67 -5.96
CA VAL A 233 -5.01 15.83 -5.47
C VAL A 233 -5.33 14.86 -4.34
N ALA A 234 -4.80 13.63 -4.38
CA ALA A 234 -4.95 12.66 -3.31
C ALA A 234 -4.32 13.15 -2.00
N ASN A 235 -3.08 13.63 -2.04
CA ASN A 235 -2.41 14.19 -0.86
C ASN A 235 -3.14 15.42 -0.31
N GLU A 236 -3.59 16.33 -1.17
CA GLU A 236 -4.37 17.51 -0.76
C GLU A 236 -5.67 17.09 -0.05
N LEU A 237 -6.46 16.21 -0.68
CA LEU A 237 -7.70 15.70 -0.10
C LEU A 237 -7.49 15.08 1.28
N LEU A 238 -6.49 14.21 1.40
CA LEU A 238 -6.22 13.48 2.64
C LEU A 238 -5.85 14.42 3.78
N HIS A 239 -4.98 15.40 3.53
CA HIS A 239 -4.59 16.38 4.56
C HIS A 239 -5.70 17.39 4.87
N GLN A 240 -6.63 17.67 3.94
CA GLN A 240 -7.84 18.45 4.23
C GLN A 240 -8.83 17.67 5.10
N LEU A 241 -9.05 16.38 4.81
CA LEU A 241 -9.94 15.53 5.61
C LEU A 241 -9.40 15.28 7.02
N TYR A 242 -8.10 15.04 7.12
CA TYR A 242 -7.41 14.76 8.38
C TYR A 242 -5.99 15.37 8.36
N PRO A 243 -5.79 16.57 8.93
CA PRO A 243 -4.51 17.28 8.90
C PRO A 243 -3.33 16.50 9.50
N SER A 244 -3.60 15.53 10.38
CA SER A 244 -2.59 14.63 10.96
C SER A 244 -2.36 13.37 10.13
N CYS A 245 -2.94 13.26 8.95
CA CYS A 245 -2.73 12.13 8.03
C CYS A 245 -1.24 11.90 7.77
N ILE A 246 -0.89 10.65 7.54
CA ILE A 246 0.44 10.24 7.09
C ILE A 246 0.32 9.65 5.70
N THR A 247 1.06 10.20 4.74
CA THR A 247 1.15 9.65 3.38
C THR A 247 2.58 9.23 3.07
N ILE A 248 2.74 8.00 2.57
CA ILE A 248 4.03 7.39 2.27
C ILE A 248 4.00 6.92 0.82
N ALA A 249 4.99 7.31 0.02
CA ALA A 249 5.14 6.83 -1.35
C ALA A 249 6.14 5.66 -1.40
N GLU A 250 5.73 4.58 -2.05
CA GLU A 250 6.66 3.56 -2.51
C GLU A 250 7.11 3.93 -3.92
N ASP A 251 8.36 4.38 -4.03
CA ASP A 251 8.94 4.85 -5.30
C ASP A 251 10.43 4.53 -5.37
N VAL A 252 10.83 3.90 -6.48
CA VAL A 252 12.24 3.54 -6.77
C VAL A 252 12.94 4.55 -7.67
N SER A 253 12.18 5.46 -8.31
CA SER A 253 12.73 6.36 -9.32
C SER A 253 13.65 7.45 -8.74
N GLY A 254 13.41 7.83 -7.49
CA GLY A 254 14.08 8.97 -6.90
C GLY A 254 13.52 10.34 -7.32
N MET A 255 12.26 10.43 -7.79
CA MET A 255 11.59 11.68 -8.16
C MET A 255 11.79 12.78 -7.12
N PRO A 256 12.42 13.93 -7.46
CA PRO A 256 12.83 14.92 -6.46
C PRO A 256 11.67 15.71 -5.83
N GLY A 257 10.55 15.86 -6.51
CA GLY A 257 9.38 16.59 -6.02
C GLY A 257 8.43 15.79 -5.14
N LEU A 258 8.68 14.50 -4.89
CA LEU A 258 7.71 13.57 -4.31
C LEU A 258 7.24 13.99 -2.90
N CYS A 259 8.17 14.36 -2.02
CA CYS A 259 7.88 14.79 -0.63
C CYS A 259 7.97 16.31 -0.44
N VAL A 260 7.89 17.08 -1.50
CA VAL A 260 7.80 18.54 -1.45
C VAL A 260 6.33 18.94 -1.35
N SER A 261 6.03 19.99 -0.56
CA SER A 261 4.64 20.45 -0.41
C SER A 261 4.04 20.94 -1.73
N LEU A 262 2.73 20.77 -1.88
CA LEU A 262 1.97 21.24 -3.04
C LEU A 262 2.16 22.74 -3.30
N SER A 263 2.22 23.55 -2.24
CA SER A 263 2.44 24.99 -2.33
C SER A 263 3.79 25.40 -2.94
N LEU A 264 4.76 24.47 -2.96
CA LEU A 264 6.07 24.63 -3.58
C LEU A 264 6.20 23.85 -4.91
N GLY A 265 5.08 23.35 -5.44
CA GLY A 265 5.04 22.61 -6.70
C GLY A 265 5.43 21.13 -6.58
N GLY A 266 5.43 20.56 -5.38
CA GLY A 266 5.69 19.14 -5.16
C GLY A 266 4.43 18.28 -5.22
N ILE A 267 4.59 16.96 -5.04
CA ILE A 267 3.49 15.97 -5.07
C ILE A 267 2.80 15.85 -3.69
N GLY A 268 3.47 16.24 -2.62
CA GLY A 268 2.85 16.43 -1.30
C GLY A 268 2.88 15.23 -0.36
N PHE A 269 3.61 14.16 -0.65
CA PHE A 269 3.78 13.07 0.31
C PHE A 269 4.55 13.51 1.56
N ASP A 270 4.16 12.97 2.72
CA ASP A 270 4.92 13.19 3.96
C ASP A 270 6.26 12.47 3.95
N TYR A 271 6.28 11.26 3.39
CA TYR A 271 7.45 10.37 3.37
C TYR A 271 7.55 9.59 2.06
N ARG A 272 8.76 9.14 1.77
CA ARG A 272 9.00 8.06 0.81
C ARG A 272 9.75 6.91 1.47
N LEU A 273 9.66 5.70 0.92
CA LEU A 273 10.44 4.55 1.36
C LEU A 273 11.91 4.71 0.93
N ALA A 274 12.85 4.43 1.82
CA ALA A 274 14.29 4.43 1.55
C ALA A 274 14.73 3.06 1.00
N MET A 275 14.30 2.71 -0.20
CA MET A 275 14.39 1.36 -0.78
C MET A 275 15.83 0.86 -0.98
N ALA A 276 16.81 1.76 -1.12
CA ALA A 276 18.23 1.35 -1.19
C ALA A 276 18.77 0.75 0.12
N VAL A 277 18.10 0.99 1.25
CA VAL A 277 18.55 0.49 2.56
C VAL A 277 18.36 -1.02 2.68
N PRO A 278 17.14 -1.58 2.47
CA PRO A 278 16.96 -3.03 2.51
C PRO A 278 17.75 -3.76 1.43
N ASP A 279 17.86 -3.20 0.22
CA ASP A 279 18.66 -3.81 -0.86
C ASP A 279 20.12 -4.00 -0.43
N LEU A 280 20.70 -2.98 0.24
CA LEU A 280 22.07 -3.07 0.76
C LEU A 280 22.17 -4.13 1.86
N TYR A 281 21.24 -4.14 2.83
CA TYR A 281 21.26 -5.11 3.93
C TYR A 281 21.13 -6.54 3.42
N ILE A 282 20.17 -6.82 2.55
CA ILE A 282 19.94 -8.15 1.98
C ILE A 282 21.16 -8.61 1.22
N LYS A 283 21.72 -7.74 0.38
CA LYS A 283 22.92 -8.06 -0.40
C LYS A 283 24.09 -8.42 0.52
N TRP A 284 24.33 -7.63 1.55
CA TRP A 284 25.47 -7.87 2.43
C TRP A 284 25.28 -9.09 3.30
N LEU A 285 24.10 -9.31 3.85
CA LEU A 285 23.78 -10.51 4.64
C LEU A 285 23.93 -11.79 3.82
N LYS A 286 23.65 -11.74 2.51
CA LYS A 286 23.80 -12.89 1.61
C LYS A 286 25.22 -13.12 1.10
N GLU A 287 25.97 -12.04 0.83
CA GLU A 287 27.20 -12.11 0.04
C GLU A 287 28.46 -11.81 0.82
N LYS A 288 28.38 -11.22 2.02
CA LYS A 288 29.54 -10.74 2.78
C LYS A 288 29.62 -11.35 4.17
N GLN A 289 30.85 -11.52 4.65
CA GLN A 289 31.09 -11.73 6.08
C GLN A 289 31.10 -10.38 6.80
N ASP A 290 30.83 -10.37 8.11
CA ASP A 290 30.70 -9.14 8.91
C ASP A 290 31.96 -8.25 8.82
N ILE A 291 33.13 -8.87 8.72
CA ILE A 291 34.42 -8.16 8.63
C ILE A 291 34.59 -7.41 7.30
N ASP A 292 33.85 -7.81 6.26
CA ASP A 292 33.92 -7.23 4.92
C ASP A 292 32.89 -6.11 4.70
N TRP A 293 32.13 -5.75 5.75
CA TRP A 293 31.14 -4.69 5.65
C TRP A 293 31.82 -3.32 5.57
N ASP A 294 31.50 -2.58 4.51
CA ASP A 294 31.93 -1.20 4.34
C ASP A 294 31.01 -0.26 5.11
N MET A 295 31.41 0.10 6.35
CA MET A 295 30.65 0.98 7.21
C MET A 295 30.48 2.39 6.65
N GLY A 296 31.39 2.85 5.78
CA GLY A 296 31.27 4.11 5.05
C GLY A 296 30.10 4.07 4.06
N ASN A 297 30.00 3.00 3.28
CA ASN A 297 28.90 2.78 2.34
C ASN A 297 27.55 2.59 3.08
N LEU A 298 27.53 1.87 4.20
CA LEU A 298 26.33 1.73 5.02
C LEU A 298 25.86 3.09 5.53
N THR A 299 26.75 3.88 6.09
CA THR A 299 26.41 5.23 6.58
C THR A 299 25.91 6.12 5.45
N PHE A 300 26.57 6.08 4.28
CA PHE A 300 26.14 6.82 3.10
C PHE A 300 24.71 6.41 2.70
N THR A 301 24.44 5.12 2.56
CA THR A 301 23.10 4.62 2.16
C THR A 301 22.01 5.01 3.15
N LEU A 302 22.28 4.93 4.45
CA LEU A 302 21.34 5.33 5.51
C LEU A 302 21.06 6.84 5.54
N THR A 303 21.99 7.66 5.09
CA THR A 303 21.91 9.13 5.17
C THR A 303 21.74 9.82 3.81
N ASN A 304 21.87 9.08 2.70
CA ASN A 304 21.75 9.63 1.34
C ASN A 304 20.30 9.96 1.00
N ARG A 305 19.92 11.18 1.33
CA ARG A 305 18.61 11.75 1.03
C ARG A 305 18.73 13.22 0.70
N ARG A 306 17.78 13.74 -0.07
CA ARG A 306 17.73 15.18 -0.38
C ARG A 306 17.44 15.97 0.88
N HIS A 307 17.97 17.18 0.96
CA HIS A 307 17.69 18.09 2.05
C HIS A 307 16.17 18.34 2.17
N GLY A 308 15.63 18.18 3.37
CA GLY A 308 14.21 18.35 3.64
C GLY A 308 13.31 17.18 3.25
N GLU A 309 13.80 16.19 2.50
CA GLU A 309 13.05 14.99 2.15
C GLU A 309 13.00 14.02 3.34
N LYS A 310 11.80 13.61 3.71
CA LYS A 310 11.59 12.65 4.80
C LYS A 310 11.47 11.24 4.22
N THR A 311 12.20 10.32 4.83
CA THR A 311 12.22 8.91 4.41
C THR A 311 11.84 7.98 5.55
N ILE A 312 11.24 6.84 5.22
CA ILE A 312 11.10 5.70 6.11
C ILE A 312 12.20 4.71 5.74
N ALA A 313 13.18 4.57 6.64
CA ALA A 313 14.24 3.59 6.50
C ALA A 313 13.82 2.27 7.15
N TYR A 314 14.14 1.15 6.51
CA TYR A 314 13.81 -0.20 6.97
C TYR A 314 14.87 -1.20 6.51
N ALA A 315 14.98 -2.33 7.17
CA ALA A 315 15.90 -3.41 6.81
C ALA A 315 15.21 -4.48 5.96
N GLU A 316 13.92 -4.69 6.19
CA GLU A 316 13.09 -5.70 5.52
C GLU A 316 11.67 -5.18 5.30
N SER A 317 11.01 -5.69 4.26
CA SER A 317 9.58 -5.57 3.95
C SER A 317 9.10 -6.86 3.30
N HIS A 318 7.82 -6.95 2.91
CA HIS A 318 7.30 -8.10 2.17
C HIS A 318 7.96 -8.29 0.79
N ASP A 319 8.41 -7.20 0.13
CA ASP A 319 9.11 -7.25 -1.17
C ASP A 319 10.61 -7.50 -1.02
N GLN A 320 11.18 -7.07 0.09
CA GLN A 320 12.61 -7.07 0.34
C GLN A 320 12.87 -7.80 1.65
N ALA A 321 12.76 -9.13 1.61
CA ALA A 321 12.99 -10.00 2.77
C ALA A 321 14.23 -10.86 2.58
N TYR A 322 14.97 -11.07 3.66
CA TYR A 322 15.95 -12.13 3.73
C TYR A 322 15.23 -13.47 3.89
N VAL A 323 14.70 -14.00 2.79
CA VAL A 323 14.19 -15.38 2.76
C VAL A 323 15.37 -16.29 2.41
N PRO A 324 15.81 -17.20 3.30
CA PRO A 324 16.60 -18.34 2.86
C PRO A 324 15.73 -19.06 1.83
N LEU A 325 16.23 -19.21 0.60
CA LEU A 325 15.60 -20.04 -0.42
C LEU A 325 15.56 -21.46 0.09
N HIS A 326 14.56 -21.84 0.84
CA HIS A 326 14.13 -23.20 1.01
C HIS A 326 13.02 -23.45 0.00
N ASP A 327 13.23 -24.47 -0.82
CA ASP A 327 12.42 -24.92 -1.96
C ASP A 327 10.99 -25.39 -1.60
N ASP A 328 10.43 -24.96 -0.45
CA ASP A 328 9.17 -25.46 0.10
C ASP A 328 8.01 -24.44 0.07
N ILE A 329 8.06 -23.40 -0.80
CA ILE A 329 6.95 -22.42 -0.90
C ILE A 329 5.79 -22.92 -1.79
N ASP A 330 5.91 -24.06 -2.45
CA ASP A 330 4.87 -24.61 -3.33
C ASP A 330 3.69 -25.32 -2.58
N ALA A 331 3.52 -25.10 -1.28
CA ALA A 331 2.55 -25.84 -0.47
C ALA A 331 1.50 -24.97 0.25
N TYR A 332 1.13 -23.79 -0.30
CA TYR A 332 0.02 -23.00 0.27
C TYR A 332 -0.98 -22.56 -0.78
#